data_6b542ec3f6cd6f531dd37acefb9008f0
#
_entry.id   6b542ec3f6cd6f531dd37acefb9008f0
#
_cell.length_a   1.000
_cell.length_b   1.000
_cell.length_c   1.000
_cell.angle_alpha   90.00
_cell.angle_beta   90.00
_cell.angle_gamma   90.00
#
_symmetry.space_group_name_H-M   'P 1'
#
loop_
_entity.id
_entity.type
_entity.pdbx_description
1 polymer ?
#
loop_
_entity_poly.entity_id
_entity_poly.type
_entity_poly.pdbx_seq_one_letter_code
_entity_poly.pdbx_strand_id
1 'polypeptide(L)' 'MAFLFRLETTDGTRADPPTLSSAVPNWKPGDTIPLGGRTLRVVGIRDDDADQPPVLIVEEAS' A
#
# COMPACT_ATOMS: atom_id res chain seq x y z
N MET A 1 3.97 -1.98 -17.45
CA MET A 1 4.51 -2.92 -16.46
C MET A 1 3.96 -2.54 -15.09
N ALA A 2 3.54 -3.50 -14.31
CA ALA A 2 2.95 -3.23 -13.01
C ALA A 2 3.94 -3.59 -11.90
N PHE A 3 3.85 -2.85 -10.81
CA PHE A 3 4.64 -3.09 -9.61
C PHE A 3 3.72 -3.65 -8.53
N LEU A 4 4.18 -4.67 -7.83
CA LEU A 4 3.40 -5.34 -6.80
C LEU A 4 3.80 -4.82 -5.42
N PHE A 5 2.80 -4.50 -4.61
CA PHE A 5 3.00 -4.05 -3.23
C PHE A 5 2.11 -4.87 -2.30
N ARG A 6 2.55 -5.04 -1.07
CA ARG A 6 1.71 -5.59 -0.01
C ARG A 6 1.13 -4.43 0.79
N LEU A 7 -0.11 -4.59 1.22
CA LEU A 7 -0.81 -3.54 1.99
C LEU A 7 -1.05 -4.05 3.41
N GLU A 8 -0.69 -3.23 4.38
CA GLU A 8 -0.93 -3.51 5.79
C GLU A 8 -1.58 -2.30 6.44
N THR A 9 -2.34 -2.55 7.48
CA THR A 9 -2.95 -1.48 8.27
C THR A 9 -1.95 -0.94 9.28
N THR A 10 -2.34 0.14 9.97
CA THR A 10 -1.44 0.78 10.92
C THR A 10 -1.15 -0.08 12.15
N ASP A 11 -1.97 -1.10 12.42
CA ASP A 11 -1.72 -2.02 13.53
C ASP A 11 -0.92 -3.26 13.11
N GLY A 12 -0.45 -3.31 11.87
CA GLY A 12 0.41 -4.39 11.40
C GLY A 12 -0.31 -5.59 10.80
N THR A 13 -1.64 -5.53 10.69
CA THR A 13 -2.40 -6.62 10.06
C THR A 13 -2.54 -6.35 8.56
N ARG A 14 -2.95 -7.38 7.82
CA ARG A 14 -3.19 -7.24 6.40
C ARG A 14 -4.34 -6.27 6.14
N ALA A 15 -4.15 -5.40 5.18
CA ALA A 15 -5.25 -4.55 4.72
C ALA A 15 -6.18 -5.37 3.81
N ASP A 16 -7.28 -4.77 3.42
CA ASP A 16 -8.25 -5.36 2.50
C ASP A 16 -8.46 -4.37 1.35
N PRO A 17 -7.92 -4.66 0.18
CA PRO A 17 -7.19 -5.87 -0.25
C PRO A 17 -5.77 -5.95 0.32
N PRO A 18 -5.20 -7.15 0.42
CA PRO A 18 -3.86 -7.28 1.00
C PRO A 18 -2.71 -6.96 0.05
N THR A 19 -3.01 -6.82 -1.25
CA THR A 19 -1.99 -6.53 -2.25
C THR A 19 -2.48 -5.46 -3.20
N LEU A 20 -1.55 -4.76 -3.82
CA LEU A 20 -1.82 -3.73 -4.81
C LEU A 20 -0.90 -3.93 -6.00
N SER A 21 -1.48 -3.94 -7.19
CA SER A 21 -0.71 -3.88 -8.44
C SER A 21 -0.86 -2.48 -9.00
N SER A 22 0.26 -1.79 -9.23
CA SER A 22 0.24 -0.38 -9.59
C SER A 22 1.22 -0.11 -10.72
N ALA A 23 0.89 0.82 -11.58
CA ALA A 23 1.83 1.32 -12.59
C ALA A 23 2.83 2.31 -11.99
N VAL A 24 2.63 2.74 -10.76
CA VAL A 24 3.47 3.73 -10.10
C VAL A 24 4.37 3.01 -9.09
N PRO A 25 5.71 3.11 -9.20
CA PRO A 25 6.60 2.47 -8.25
C PRO A 25 6.91 3.33 -7.01
N ASN A 26 6.54 4.61 -7.01
CA ASN A 26 7.03 5.58 -6.03
C ASN A 26 5.91 6.07 -5.11
N TRP A 27 5.31 5.15 -4.38
CA TRP A 27 4.35 5.52 -3.34
C TRP A 27 5.10 6.15 -2.18
N LYS A 28 4.45 7.11 -1.51
CA LYS A 28 5.05 7.79 -0.36
C LYS A 28 3.95 8.21 0.61
N PRO A 29 4.29 8.48 1.87
CA PRO A 29 3.30 8.91 2.85
C PRO A 29 2.54 10.13 2.36
N GLY A 30 1.22 10.11 2.53
CA GLY A 30 0.33 11.16 2.04
C GLY A 30 -0.34 10.84 0.72
N ASP A 31 0.17 9.88 -0.04
CA ASP A 31 -0.48 9.47 -1.28
C ASP A 31 -1.76 8.71 -0.98
N THR A 32 -2.71 8.77 -1.90
CA THR A 32 -3.97 8.06 -1.78
C THR A 32 -4.11 7.03 -2.89
N ILE A 33 -4.76 5.91 -2.55
CA ILE A 33 -4.98 4.79 -3.46
C ILE A 33 -6.48 4.62 -3.63
N PRO A 34 -7.03 4.95 -4.81
CA PRO A 34 -8.45 4.73 -5.05
C PRO A 34 -8.70 3.24 -5.36
N LEU A 35 -9.63 2.64 -4.65
CA LEU A 35 -9.97 1.23 -4.80
C LEU A 35 -11.48 1.07 -4.96
N GLY A 36 -12.02 1.48 -6.10
CA GLY A 36 -13.45 1.38 -6.32
C GLY A 36 -14.24 2.25 -5.35
N GLY A 37 -14.98 1.63 -4.44
CA GLY A 37 -15.77 2.35 -3.46
C GLY A 37 -15.00 2.83 -2.23
N ARG A 38 -13.68 2.63 -2.20
CA ARG A 38 -12.85 2.96 -1.04
C ARG A 38 -11.62 3.75 -1.50
N THR A 39 -11.10 4.56 -0.59
CA THR A 39 -9.83 5.23 -0.78
C THR A 39 -8.95 4.94 0.43
N LEU A 40 -7.74 4.52 0.18
CA LEU A 40 -6.76 4.28 1.23
C LEU A 40 -5.68 5.36 1.14
N ARG A 41 -5.16 5.76 2.29
CA ARG A 41 -4.04 6.70 2.35
C ARG A 41 -2.79 5.96 2.81
N VAL A 42 -1.69 6.17 2.09
CA VAL A 42 -0.41 5.63 2.50
C VAL A 42 0.11 6.47 3.66
N VAL A 43 0.38 5.84 4.79
CA VAL A 43 0.94 6.51 5.97
C VAL A 43 2.37 6.12 6.24
N GLY A 44 2.86 5.06 5.59
CA GLY A 44 4.26 4.66 5.73
C GLY A 44 4.60 3.61 4.69
N ILE A 45 5.88 3.35 4.53
CA ILE A 45 6.38 2.35 3.60
C ILE A 45 7.45 1.56 4.31
N ARG A 46 7.40 0.23 4.17
CA ARG A 46 8.42 -0.66 4.70
C ARG A 46 8.97 -1.50 3.57
N ASP A 47 10.27 -1.42 3.36
CA ASP A 47 10.95 -2.14 2.29
C ASP A 47 12.23 -2.74 2.88
N ASP A 48 12.05 -3.73 3.75
CA ASP A 48 13.14 -4.31 4.54
C ASP A 48 13.79 -5.50 3.87
N ASP A 49 13.16 -6.08 2.85
CA ASP A 49 13.60 -7.33 2.27
C ASP A 49 13.57 -7.21 0.75
N ALA A 50 14.75 -7.32 0.13
CA ALA A 50 14.88 -7.20 -1.32
C ALA A 50 14.16 -8.35 -2.06
N ASP A 51 13.93 -9.47 -1.39
CA ASP A 51 13.26 -10.62 -2.01
C ASP A 51 11.74 -10.56 -1.88
N GLN A 52 11.21 -9.55 -1.22
CA GLN A 52 9.77 -9.40 -0.98
C GLN A 52 9.30 -8.07 -1.56
N PRO A 53 8.05 -8.00 -2.00
CA PRO A 53 7.49 -6.71 -2.41
C PRO A 53 7.49 -5.73 -1.25
N PRO A 54 7.65 -4.43 -1.52
CA PRO A 54 7.52 -3.44 -0.46
C PRO A 54 6.14 -3.47 0.18
N VAL A 55 6.08 -3.06 1.43
CA VAL A 55 4.83 -3.00 2.19
C VAL A 55 4.43 -1.54 2.31
N LEU A 56 3.20 -1.23 1.90
CA LEU A 56 2.61 0.08 2.11
C LEU A 56 1.70 -0.02 3.33
N ILE A 57 1.98 0.81 4.32
CA ILE A 57 1.11 0.90 5.49
C ILE A 57 0.04 1.94 5.16
N VAL A 58 -1.23 1.53 5.25
CA VAL A 58 -2.34 2.34 4.77
C VAL A 58 -3.41 2.47 5.84
N GLU A 59 -4.23 3.51 5.70
CA GLU A 59 -5.43 3.71 6.51
C GLU A 59 -6.56 4.12 5.59
N GLU A 60 -7.81 3.98 6.05
CA GLU A 60 -8.93 4.45 5.27
C GLU A 60 -8.94 5.97 5.25
N ALA A 61 -9.10 6.53 4.05
CA ALA A 61 -9.04 7.97 3.84
C ALA A 61 -10.41 8.61 3.68
N SER A 62 -11.45 7.84 3.67
CA SER A 62 -12.82 8.36 3.47
C SER A 62 -13.41 8.91 4.74
#